data_91318bf5037799a0d4c6c6d4d2c25010
#
_entry.id   91318bf5037799a0d4c6c6d4d2c25010
#
_cell.length_a   1.000
_cell.length_b   1.000
_cell.length_c   1.000
_cell.angle_alpha   90.00
_cell.angle_beta   90.00
_cell.angle_gamma   90.00
#
_symmetry.space_group_name_H-M   'P 1'
#
loop_
_entity.id
_entity.type
_entity.pdbx_description
1 polymer ?
#
loop_
_entity_poly.entity_id
_entity_poly.type
_entity_poly.pdbx_seq_one_letter_code
_entity_poly.pdbx_strand_id
1 'polypeptide(L)'
;MGVISDAIDSLQEWCENLFKDGIKSQFDSISDLLTETFNKTTEDGGLISSFLTGHPANFSGSSGGGTAIWSTIETLCSNVVVPIGGFILTIILLNDLIQTVIRGNNFKDFDDSIFIKWIIKALCGVILVSNVFYIASALFSFGTDACANGITTLFGSGDFLSTDLALKKSALNSLGLGELITVWFISLIVHLGVMIMMVAIVITLASRIIEVFMYLGVAPIPMATMLDSGEWSSIGKNWVKQLLALSFQGFFIIIALGIFKTLFSNAIVSLNNSADGIILQMAMLLGYTVALIFTVLRTGAISKSVFSAH
;
A
#
# COMPACT_ATOMS: atom_id res chain seq x y z
N MET A 1 18.51 -27.27 -56.62
CA MET A 1 17.80 -27.50 -55.32
C MET A 1 18.46 -26.75 -54.15
N GLY A 2 19.79 -26.51 -54.16
CA GLY A 2 20.48 -25.81 -53.06
C GLY A 2 20.04 -24.36 -52.79
N VAL A 3 19.87 -23.56 -53.83
CA VAL A 3 19.58 -22.11 -53.68
C VAL A 3 18.20 -21.85 -53.00
N ILE A 4 17.19 -22.69 -53.25
CA ILE A 4 15.87 -22.57 -52.61
C ILE A 4 15.93 -23.04 -51.16
N SER A 5 16.71 -24.12 -50.87
CA SER A 5 16.95 -24.58 -49.50
C SER A 5 17.65 -23.50 -48.68
N ASP A 6 18.74 -22.93 -49.20
CA ASP A 6 19.52 -21.88 -48.53
C ASP A 6 18.70 -20.60 -48.28
N ALA A 7 17.76 -20.27 -49.19
CA ALA A 7 16.84 -19.16 -49.03
C ALA A 7 15.77 -19.42 -47.95
N ILE A 8 15.29 -20.66 -47.86
CA ILE A 8 14.31 -21.05 -46.81
C ILE A 8 14.99 -21.06 -45.46
N ASP A 9 16.21 -21.61 -45.34
CA ASP A 9 16.96 -21.66 -44.10
C ASP A 9 17.31 -20.25 -43.60
N SER A 10 17.68 -19.33 -44.51
CA SER A 10 17.95 -17.92 -44.15
C SER A 10 16.70 -17.17 -43.73
N LEU A 11 15.55 -17.43 -44.33
CA LEU A 11 14.27 -16.86 -43.89
C LEU A 11 13.85 -17.41 -42.52
N GLN A 12 14.05 -18.68 -42.28
CA GLN A 12 13.75 -19.29 -40.98
C GLN A 12 14.62 -18.67 -39.88
N GLU A 13 15.93 -18.57 -40.12
CA GLU A 13 16.87 -17.96 -39.18
C GLU A 13 16.52 -16.48 -38.92
N TRP A 14 16.13 -15.74 -39.96
CA TRP A 14 15.64 -14.35 -39.80
C TRP A 14 14.38 -14.27 -38.94
N CYS A 15 13.39 -15.14 -39.19
CA CYS A 15 12.15 -15.21 -38.38
C CYS A 15 12.48 -15.58 -36.92
N GLU A 16 13.33 -16.58 -36.68
CA GLU A 16 13.72 -16.97 -35.33
C GLU A 16 14.38 -15.80 -34.58
N ASN A 17 15.30 -15.08 -35.23
CA ASN A 17 15.97 -13.93 -34.66
C ASN A 17 14.96 -12.80 -34.33
N LEU A 18 13.98 -12.55 -35.21
CA LEU A 18 12.92 -11.56 -34.97
C LEU A 18 12.11 -11.87 -33.71
N PHE A 19 11.69 -13.14 -33.52
CA PHE A 19 10.95 -13.55 -32.32
C PHE A 19 11.81 -13.52 -31.07
N LYS A 20 13.08 -13.95 -31.13
CA LYS A 20 14.03 -13.87 -30.02
C LYS A 20 14.26 -12.42 -29.57
N ASP A 21 14.45 -11.50 -30.51
CA ASP A 21 14.59 -10.07 -30.22
C ASP A 21 13.31 -9.45 -29.67
N GLY A 22 12.14 -9.86 -30.19
CA GLY A 22 10.85 -9.45 -29.68
C GLY A 22 10.61 -9.89 -28.23
N ILE A 23 10.88 -11.16 -27.91
CA ILE A 23 10.78 -11.70 -26.55
C ILE A 23 11.71 -10.93 -25.60
N LYS A 24 12.98 -10.78 -26.01
CA LYS A 24 13.96 -10.04 -25.20
C LYS A 24 13.52 -8.61 -24.95
N SER A 25 13.08 -7.88 -25.96
CA SER A 25 12.58 -6.50 -25.84
C SER A 25 11.40 -6.38 -24.86
N GLN A 26 10.50 -7.39 -24.84
CA GLN A 26 9.41 -7.40 -23.87
C GLN A 26 9.90 -7.58 -22.42
N PHE A 27 10.88 -8.46 -22.20
CA PHE A 27 11.48 -8.65 -20.88
C PHE A 27 12.32 -7.44 -20.43
N ASP A 28 13.05 -6.81 -21.33
CA ASP A 28 13.76 -5.55 -21.05
C ASP A 28 12.77 -4.47 -20.65
N SER A 29 11.65 -4.33 -21.38
CA SER A 29 10.57 -3.40 -21.02
C SER A 29 9.91 -3.73 -19.67
N ILE A 30 9.71 -5.01 -19.33
CA ILE A 30 9.22 -5.42 -18.01
C ILE A 30 10.23 -5.02 -16.92
N SER A 31 11.51 -5.26 -17.15
CA SER A 31 12.58 -4.88 -16.22
C SER A 31 12.60 -3.36 -16.00
N ASP A 32 12.53 -2.59 -17.08
CA ASP A 32 12.52 -1.12 -17.02
C ASP A 32 11.30 -0.60 -16.26
N LEU A 33 10.09 -1.10 -16.57
CA LEU A 33 8.85 -0.75 -15.88
C LEU A 33 8.94 -1.03 -14.39
N LEU A 34 9.38 -2.23 -14.00
CA LEU A 34 9.55 -2.60 -12.61
C LEU A 34 10.61 -1.74 -11.92
N THR A 35 11.73 -1.47 -12.59
CA THR A 35 12.82 -0.64 -12.07
C THR A 35 12.38 0.81 -11.88
N GLU A 36 11.78 1.43 -12.88
CA GLU A 36 11.31 2.82 -12.83
C GLU A 36 10.25 3.03 -11.72
N THR A 37 9.37 2.06 -11.56
CA THR A 37 8.27 2.19 -10.60
C THR A 37 8.68 1.92 -9.17
N PHE A 38 9.61 0.98 -8.96
CA PHE A 38 10.00 0.55 -7.62
C PHE A 38 11.32 1.13 -7.15
N ASN A 39 12.23 1.54 -8.05
CA ASN A 39 13.55 2.00 -7.65
C ASN A 39 13.58 3.48 -7.29
N LYS A 40 14.41 3.78 -6.31
CA LYS A 40 14.63 5.08 -5.72
C LYS A 40 15.57 5.97 -6.53
N THR A 41 15.74 5.75 -7.84
CA THR A 41 16.79 6.36 -8.67
C THR A 41 16.56 7.82 -9.06
N THR A 42 15.44 8.45 -8.69
CA THR A 42 15.26 9.90 -8.82
C THR A 42 15.37 10.57 -7.45
N GLU A 43 15.89 11.78 -7.38
CA GLU A 43 16.09 12.59 -6.17
C GLU A 43 14.82 12.70 -5.28
N ASP A 44 13.64 12.41 -5.83
CA ASP A 44 12.34 12.41 -5.14
C ASP A 44 11.85 11.05 -4.62
N GLY A 45 12.62 9.95 -4.79
CA GLY A 45 12.17 8.59 -4.47
C GLY A 45 11.11 8.08 -5.45
N GLY A 46 11.15 6.81 -5.86
CA GLY A 46 10.15 6.22 -6.78
C GLY A 46 8.72 6.42 -6.25
N LEU A 47 7.75 6.53 -7.17
CA LEU A 47 6.32 6.78 -6.86
C LEU A 47 5.80 5.89 -5.73
N ILE A 48 6.07 4.59 -5.79
CA ILE A 48 5.60 3.63 -4.79
C ILE A 48 6.29 3.83 -3.44
N SER A 49 7.61 4.09 -3.43
CA SER A 49 8.34 4.33 -2.19
C SER A 49 7.83 5.59 -1.48
N SER A 50 7.61 6.69 -2.21
CA SER A 50 7.10 7.93 -1.63
C SER A 50 5.69 7.78 -1.04
N PHE A 51 4.82 6.99 -1.69
CA PHE A 51 3.48 6.69 -1.17
C PHE A 51 3.46 5.73 0.01
N LEU A 52 4.44 4.85 0.13
CA LEU A 52 4.52 3.89 1.23
C LEU A 52 5.17 4.47 2.48
N THR A 53 6.22 5.29 2.32
CA THR A 53 7.05 5.80 3.42
C THR A 53 6.80 7.28 3.72
N GLY A 54 6.08 7.98 2.83
CA GLY A 54 5.81 9.41 2.98
C GLY A 54 4.85 9.71 4.14
N HIS A 55 5.15 10.74 4.92
CA HIS A 55 4.17 11.32 5.85
C HIS A 55 2.98 11.88 5.06
N PRO A 56 1.73 11.82 5.57
CA PRO A 56 0.55 12.36 4.87
C PRO A 56 0.69 13.81 4.40
N ALA A 57 1.42 14.64 5.14
CA ALA A 57 1.71 16.02 4.74
C ALA A 57 2.57 16.12 3.47
N ASN A 58 3.32 15.07 3.12
CA ASN A 58 4.26 15.04 2.01
C ASN A 58 3.76 14.23 0.80
N PHE A 59 2.50 13.78 0.82
CA PHE A 59 1.90 12.98 -0.26
C PHE A 59 1.67 13.76 -1.57
N SER A 60 2.20 14.95 -1.73
CA SER A 60 2.18 15.60 -3.03
C SER A 60 3.28 15.07 -3.91
N GLY A 61 2.90 14.50 -5.01
CA GLY A 61 3.84 14.32 -6.11
C GLY A 61 4.52 15.66 -6.44
N SER A 62 5.77 15.60 -6.75
CA SER A 62 6.82 16.57 -7.15
C SER A 62 6.50 18.06 -7.44
N SER A 63 5.40 18.63 -7.02
CA SER A 63 5.03 20.02 -7.35
C SER A 63 4.32 20.79 -6.23
N GLY A 64 4.59 20.50 -4.96
CA GLY A 64 4.09 21.35 -3.85
C GLY A 64 2.59 21.26 -3.54
N GLY A 65 1.83 20.38 -4.20
CA GLY A 65 0.38 20.27 -4.03
C GLY A 65 -0.07 19.61 -2.72
N GLY A 66 0.76 18.83 -2.03
CA GLY A 66 0.38 18.09 -0.83
C GLY A 66 0.28 18.95 0.41
N THR A 67 1.11 19.97 0.51
CA THR A 67 0.96 20.98 1.55
C THR A 67 -0.40 21.66 1.44
N ALA A 68 -0.91 21.84 0.21
CA ALA A 68 -2.24 22.43 -0.03
C ALA A 68 -3.37 21.47 0.39
N ILE A 69 -3.30 20.18 0.06
CA ILE A 69 -4.31 19.20 0.48
C ILE A 69 -4.29 19.02 1.99
N TRP A 70 -3.11 18.87 2.59
CA TRP A 70 -2.94 18.76 4.03
C TRP A 70 -3.56 19.94 4.77
N SER A 71 -3.18 21.18 4.41
CA SER A 71 -3.68 22.39 5.04
C SER A 71 -5.19 22.58 4.82
N THR A 72 -5.72 22.15 3.68
CA THR A 72 -7.17 22.19 3.42
C THR A 72 -7.92 21.24 4.33
N ILE A 73 -7.46 19.99 4.48
CA ILE A 73 -8.10 19.00 5.35
C ILE A 73 -7.93 19.39 6.83
N GLU A 74 -6.77 19.90 7.23
CA GLU A 74 -6.53 20.43 8.58
C GLU A 74 -7.48 21.59 8.90
N THR A 75 -7.64 22.54 7.97
CA THR A 75 -8.54 23.68 8.12
C THR A 75 -10.01 23.22 8.19
N LEU A 76 -10.39 22.26 7.35
CA LEU A 76 -11.73 21.65 7.41
C LEU A 76 -11.97 20.94 8.74
N CYS A 77 -11.01 20.16 9.20
CA CYS A 77 -11.07 19.47 10.48
C CYS A 77 -11.24 20.47 11.64
N SER A 78 -10.39 21.50 11.69
CA SER A 78 -10.36 22.49 12.79
C SER A 78 -11.60 23.34 12.83
N ASN A 79 -12.05 23.87 11.67
CA ASN A 79 -13.11 24.88 11.62
C ASN A 79 -14.51 24.26 11.60
N VAL A 80 -14.65 23.02 11.10
CA VAL A 80 -15.97 22.40 10.92
C VAL A 80 -16.14 21.20 11.87
N VAL A 81 -15.17 20.28 11.88
CA VAL A 81 -15.37 18.98 12.54
C VAL A 81 -15.05 19.05 14.04
N VAL A 82 -14.04 19.82 14.46
CA VAL A 82 -13.72 20.03 15.88
C VAL A 82 -14.91 20.61 16.66
N PRO A 83 -15.64 21.65 16.19
CA PRO A 83 -16.84 22.12 16.85
C PRO A 83 -17.93 21.05 17.00
N ILE A 84 -18.13 20.21 15.96
CA ILE A 84 -19.09 19.09 16.01
C ILE A 84 -18.64 18.06 17.05
N GLY A 85 -17.36 17.69 17.04
CA GLY A 85 -16.75 16.78 18.03
C GLY A 85 -16.88 17.33 19.45
N GLY A 86 -16.67 18.65 19.64
CA GLY A 86 -16.87 19.35 20.92
C GLY A 86 -18.30 19.28 21.42
N PHE A 87 -19.28 19.44 20.52
CA PHE A 87 -20.71 19.30 20.86
C PHE A 87 -21.02 17.85 21.31
N ILE A 88 -20.56 16.85 20.58
CA ILE A 88 -20.72 15.42 20.95
C ILE A 88 -20.05 15.15 22.30
N LEU A 89 -18.83 15.64 22.51
CA LEU A 89 -18.11 15.50 23.77
C LEU A 89 -18.90 16.12 24.93
N THR A 90 -19.51 17.29 24.74
CA THR A 90 -20.34 17.96 25.76
C THR A 90 -21.52 17.09 26.16
N ILE A 91 -22.24 16.49 25.18
CA ILE A 91 -23.37 15.59 25.47
C ILE A 91 -22.88 14.37 26.27
N ILE A 92 -21.77 13.77 25.89
CA ILE A 92 -21.19 12.59 26.56
C ILE A 92 -20.80 12.95 27.99
N LEU A 93 -20.12 14.06 28.21
CA LEU A 93 -19.70 14.51 29.53
C LEU A 93 -20.90 14.85 30.44
N LEU A 94 -21.96 15.47 29.90
CA LEU A 94 -23.20 15.73 30.63
C LEU A 94 -23.89 14.42 31.04
N ASN A 95 -23.98 13.46 30.10
CA ASN A 95 -24.56 12.14 30.40
C ASN A 95 -23.75 11.39 31.47
N ASP A 96 -22.43 11.42 31.39
CA ASP A 96 -21.52 10.81 32.37
C ASP A 96 -21.66 11.47 33.75
N LEU A 97 -21.80 12.81 33.81
CA LEU A 97 -22.05 13.53 35.05
C LEU A 97 -23.39 13.15 35.68
N ILE A 98 -24.46 13.11 34.87
CA ILE A 98 -25.81 12.72 35.32
C ILE A 98 -25.77 11.27 35.87
N GLN A 99 -25.15 10.33 35.16
CA GLN A 99 -25.04 8.96 35.61
C GLN A 99 -24.23 8.84 36.91
N THR A 100 -23.16 9.63 37.04
CA THR A 100 -22.33 9.66 38.25
C THR A 100 -23.11 10.16 39.45
N VAL A 101 -23.89 11.22 39.27
CA VAL A 101 -24.76 11.78 40.32
C VAL A 101 -25.90 10.82 40.73
N ILE A 102 -26.54 10.14 39.74
CA ILE A 102 -27.62 9.20 40.01
C ILE A 102 -27.10 7.90 40.71
N ARG A 103 -25.96 7.40 40.30
CA ARG A 103 -25.36 6.20 40.91
C ARG A 103 -24.83 6.41 42.32
N GLY A 104 -24.48 7.65 42.67
CA GLY A 104 -24.01 8.07 44.00
C GLY A 104 -25.08 8.05 45.10
N ASN A 105 -26.30 7.57 44.81
CA ASN A 105 -27.42 7.27 45.74
C ASN A 105 -27.60 8.32 46.87
N ASN A 106 -28.01 9.53 46.50
CA ASN A 106 -28.27 10.71 47.34
C ASN A 106 -27.10 11.69 47.46
N PHE A 107 -27.39 12.94 47.18
CA PHE A 107 -26.52 14.11 47.31
C PHE A 107 -25.76 14.23 48.65
N LYS A 108 -25.96 13.31 49.59
CA LYS A 108 -25.29 13.30 50.89
C LYS A 108 -23.86 12.73 50.91
N ASP A 109 -23.52 11.89 49.92
CA ASP A 109 -22.19 11.24 49.83
C ASP A 109 -21.42 11.74 48.58
N PHE A 110 -21.66 12.98 48.21
CA PHE A 110 -20.93 13.60 47.08
C PHE A 110 -19.47 13.86 47.48
N ASP A 111 -18.64 12.90 47.21
CA ASP A 111 -17.18 12.98 47.44
C ASP A 111 -16.55 13.93 46.42
N ASP A 112 -15.89 15.00 46.88
CA ASP A 112 -15.16 15.97 46.05
C ASP A 112 -14.23 15.30 45.07
N SER A 113 -13.71 14.11 45.38
CA SER A 113 -12.84 13.34 44.52
C SER A 113 -13.52 12.88 43.20
N ILE A 114 -14.81 12.66 43.21
CA ILE A 114 -15.59 12.25 42.01
C ILE A 114 -15.68 13.42 41.01
N PHE A 115 -15.96 14.61 41.54
CA PHE A 115 -16.02 15.83 40.75
C PHE A 115 -14.67 16.19 40.11
N ILE A 116 -13.60 16.07 40.89
CA ILE A 116 -12.23 16.29 40.39
C ILE A 116 -11.89 15.31 39.26
N LYS A 117 -12.22 14.02 39.41
CA LYS A 117 -12.02 13.01 38.34
C LYS A 117 -12.80 13.36 37.07
N TRP A 118 -14.04 13.83 37.23
CA TRP A 118 -14.85 14.25 36.07
C TRP A 118 -14.25 15.48 35.38
N ILE A 119 -13.77 16.51 36.14
CA ILE A 119 -13.10 17.67 35.57
C ILE A 119 -11.86 17.26 34.78
N ILE A 120 -11.01 16.39 35.34
CA ILE A 120 -9.81 15.88 34.65
C ILE A 120 -10.20 15.17 33.37
N LYS A 121 -11.24 14.33 33.39
CA LYS A 121 -11.79 13.65 32.21
C LYS A 121 -12.25 14.65 31.14
N ALA A 122 -12.97 15.67 31.54
CA ALA A 122 -13.45 16.73 30.64
C ALA A 122 -12.28 17.50 30.01
N LEU A 123 -11.27 17.88 30.80
CA LEU A 123 -10.09 18.58 30.33
C LEU A 123 -9.30 17.73 29.33
N CYS A 124 -9.05 16.47 29.67
CA CYS A 124 -8.40 15.52 28.75
C CYS A 124 -9.20 15.37 27.45
N GLY A 125 -10.53 15.31 27.53
CA GLY A 125 -11.40 15.22 26.38
C GLY A 125 -11.29 16.41 25.43
N VAL A 126 -11.32 17.61 25.96
CA VAL A 126 -11.16 18.84 25.17
C VAL A 126 -9.79 18.87 24.49
N ILE A 127 -8.71 18.55 25.21
CA ILE A 127 -7.35 18.50 24.66
C ILE A 127 -7.26 17.45 23.55
N LEU A 128 -7.82 16.26 23.76
CA LEU A 128 -7.79 15.18 22.77
C LEU A 128 -8.57 15.56 21.50
N VAL A 129 -9.80 16.08 21.63
CA VAL A 129 -10.62 16.45 20.47
C VAL A 129 -10.02 17.62 19.70
N SER A 130 -9.45 18.62 20.41
CA SER A 130 -8.83 19.77 19.75
C SER A 130 -7.53 19.43 19.00
N ASN A 131 -6.79 18.42 19.44
CA ASN A 131 -5.49 18.05 18.84
C ASN A 131 -5.53 16.71 18.10
N VAL A 132 -6.72 16.15 17.88
CA VAL A 132 -6.86 14.79 17.32
C VAL A 132 -6.27 14.65 15.93
N PHE A 133 -6.29 15.69 15.11
CA PHE A 133 -5.70 15.67 13.77
C PHE A 133 -4.20 15.32 13.82
N TYR A 134 -3.46 15.96 14.72
CA TYR A 134 -2.03 15.68 14.92
C TYR A 134 -1.79 14.33 15.58
N ILE A 135 -2.63 13.92 16.54
CA ILE A 135 -2.54 12.61 17.19
C ILE A 135 -2.79 11.51 16.17
N ALA A 136 -3.80 11.64 15.34
CA ALA A 136 -4.12 10.67 14.29
C ALA A 136 -3.02 10.59 13.22
N SER A 137 -2.46 11.74 12.85
CA SER A 137 -1.31 11.83 11.96
C SER A 137 -0.07 11.13 12.54
N ALA A 138 0.22 11.34 13.83
CA ALA A 138 1.31 10.65 14.51
C ALA A 138 1.10 9.13 14.56
N LEU A 139 -0.13 8.67 14.84
CA LEU A 139 -0.48 7.24 14.78
C LEU A 139 -0.25 6.65 13.39
N PHE A 140 -0.57 7.41 12.34
CA PHE A 140 -0.31 6.96 10.97
C PHE A 140 1.19 6.86 10.67
N SER A 141 2.00 7.76 11.23
CA SER A 141 3.46 7.76 11.03
C SER A 141 4.13 6.47 11.53
N PHE A 142 3.62 5.80 12.57
CA PHE A 142 4.14 4.49 13.00
C PHE A 142 4.12 3.45 11.87
N GLY A 143 3.06 3.43 11.05
CA GLY A 143 2.99 2.52 9.93
C GLY A 143 3.90 2.92 8.77
N THR A 144 4.08 4.22 8.51
CA THR A 144 5.03 4.68 7.48
C THR A 144 6.48 4.40 7.88
N ASP A 145 6.83 4.53 9.17
CA ASP A 145 8.14 4.16 9.69
C ASP A 145 8.38 2.65 9.59
N ALA A 146 7.36 1.84 9.90
CA ALA A 146 7.42 0.40 9.70
C ALA A 146 7.62 0.04 8.21
N CYS A 147 6.98 0.78 7.29
CA CYS A 147 7.18 0.65 5.85
C CYS A 147 8.62 0.98 5.45
N ALA A 148 9.18 2.09 5.91
CA ALA A 148 10.55 2.50 5.62
C ALA A 148 11.57 1.45 6.08
N ASN A 149 11.41 0.95 7.31
CA ASN A 149 12.24 -0.12 7.86
C ASN A 149 12.03 -1.45 7.14
N GLY A 150 10.80 -1.75 6.72
CA GLY A 150 10.47 -2.94 5.92
C GLY A 150 11.15 -2.92 4.56
N ILE A 151 11.15 -1.79 3.87
CA ILE A 151 11.84 -1.60 2.59
C ILE A 151 13.34 -1.83 2.76
N THR A 152 13.96 -1.20 3.74
CA THR A 152 15.41 -1.36 3.98
C THR A 152 15.80 -2.77 4.35
N THR A 153 14.96 -3.48 5.11
CA THR A 153 15.21 -4.86 5.54
C THR A 153 15.02 -5.87 4.40
N LEU A 154 13.97 -5.73 3.59
CA LEU A 154 13.63 -6.68 2.52
C LEU A 154 14.41 -6.43 1.22
N PHE A 155 14.74 -5.18 0.95
CA PHE A 155 15.35 -4.77 -0.32
C PHE A 155 16.78 -4.23 -0.16
N GLY A 156 17.24 -4.03 1.08
CA GLY A 156 18.53 -3.44 1.40
C GLY A 156 18.57 -1.93 1.13
N SER A 157 19.78 -1.36 1.15
CA SER A 157 20.01 0.06 0.75
C SER A 157 20.09 0.25 -0.77
N GLY A 158 19.89 -0.81 -1.53
CA GLY A 158 19.90 -0.80 -2.99
C GLY A 158 18.52 -0.76 -3.61
N ASP A 159 18.50 -0.86 -4.92
CA ASP A 159 17.28 -0.87 -5.72
C ASP A 159 16.37 -2.04 -5.38
N PHE A 160 15.06 -1.79 -5.41
CA PHE A 160 14.01 -2.81 -5.21
C PHE A 160 14.24 -4.05 -6.11
N LEU A 161 14.73 -3.83 -7.33
CA LEU A 161 15.08 -4.84 -8.31
C LEU A 161 16.56 -4.69 -8.71
N SER A 162 17.47 -5.02 -7.81
CA SER A 162 18.91 -5.10 -8.14
C SER A 162 19.29 -6.37 -8.92
N THR A 163 18.30 -7.22 -9.22
CA THR A 163 18.51 -8.46 -9.96
C THR A 163 18.38 -8.17 -11.46
N ASP A 164 19.35 -8.62 -12.24
CA ASP A 164 19.27 -8.61 -13.70
C ASP A 164 18.08 -9.50 -14.14
N LEU A 165 16.94 -8.85 -14.40
CA LEU A 165 15.71 -9.49 -14.87
C LEU A 165 15.74 -9.72 -16.38
N ALA A 166 16.88 -9.42 -17.04
CA ALA A 166 17.02 -9.61 -18.46
C ALA A 166 16.99 -11.09 -18.84
N LEU A 167 16.15 -11.42 -19.79
CA LEU A 167 16.16 -12.76 -20.40
C LEU A 167 17.34 -12.85 -21.36
N LYS A 168 18.20 -13.85 -21.14
CA LYS A 168 19.36 -14.09 -22.01
C LYS A 168 18.89 -14.71 -23.33
N LYS A 169 19.31 -14.14 -24.45
CA LYS A 169 19.01 -14.65 -25.79
C LYS A 169 19.47 -16.10 -25.97
N SER A 170 20.54 -16.52 -25.25
CA SER A 170 21.06 -17.89 -25.25
C SER A 170 20.04 -18.94 -24.76
N ALA A 171 19.14 -18.57 -23.84
CA ALA A 171 18.09 -19.45 -23.33
C ALA A 171 17.05 -19.83 -24.42
N LEU A 172 16.92 -18.99 -25.45
CA LEU A 172 15.98 -19.19 -26.55
C LEU A 172 16.61 -19.93 -27.77
N ASN A 173 17.91 -20.21 -27.75
CA ASN A 173 18.60 -20.76 -28.90
C ASN A 173 18.25 -22.22 -29.21
N SER A 174 17.77 -22.96 -28.23
CA SER A 174 17.39 -24.39 -28.39
C SER A 174 15.93 -24.56 -28.87
N LEU A 175 15.16 -23.48 -28.99
CA LEU A 175 13.75 -23.53 -29.34
C LEU A 175 13.57 -23.49 -30.86
N GLY A 176 12.66 -24.34 -31.36
CA GLY A 176 12.20 -24.28 -32.74
C GLY A 176 11.25 -23.09 -32.99
N LEU A 177 11.02 -22.75 -34.26
CA LEU A 177 10.24 -21.61 -34.68
C LEU A 177 8.80 -21.64 -34.11
N GLY A 178 8.15 -22.80 -34.02
CA GLY A 178 6.81 -22.93 -33.42
C GLY A 178 6.79 -22.65 -31.92
N GLU A 179 7.83 -23.10 -31.20
CA GLU A 179 7.98 -22.82 -29.76
C GLU A 179 8.27 -21.34 -29.51
N LEU A 180 9.11 -20.71 -30.34
CA LEU A 180 9.43 -19.29 -30.26
C LEU A 180 8.17 -18.42 -30.45
N ILE A 181 7.29 -18.75 -31.40
CA ILE A 181 6.01 -18.04 -31.59
C ILE A 181 5.15 -18.17 -30.33
N THR A 182 5.06 -19.37 -29.75
CA THR A 182 4.28 -19.62 -28.53
C THR A 182 4.84 -18.82 -27.36
N VAL A 183 6.16 -18.84 -27.15
CA VAL A 183 6.83 -18.08 -26.09
C VAL A 183 6.66 -16.59 -26.29
N TRP A 184 6.70 -16.09 -27.52
CA TRP A 184 6.48 -14.67 -27.83
C TRP A 184 5.04 -14.23 -27.44
N PHE A 185 4.01 -15.03 -27.75
CA PHE A 185 2.64 -14.71 -27.33
C PHE A 185 2.49 -14.73 -25.82
N ILE A 186 3.07 -15.71 -25.13
CA ILE A 186 3.01 -15.80 -23.67
C ILE A 186 3.77 -14.62 -23.04
N SER A 187 4.94 -14.23 -23.56
CA SER A 187 5.69 -13.08 -23.05
C SER A 187 4.93 -11.75 -23.20
N LEU A 188 4.14 -11.59 -24.28
CA LEU A 188 3.26 -10.46 -24.46
C LEU A 188 2.15 -10.41 -23.40
N ILE A 189 1.56 -11.56 -23.06
CA ILE A 189 0.57 -11.66 -21.98
C ILE A 189 1.20 -11.37 -20.62
N VAL A 190 2.41 -11.85 -20.36
CA VAL A 190 3.17 -11.54 -19.13
C VAL A 190 3.43 -10.04 -19.04
N HIS A 191 3.88 -9.42 -20.12
CA HIS A 191 4.11 -7.97 -20.18
C HIS A 191 2.83 -7.18 -19.85
N LEU A 192 1.71 -7.53 -20.50
CA LEU A 192 0.41 -6.92 -20.21
C LEU A 192 -0.02 -7.16 -18.76
N GLY A 193 0.20 -8.35 -18.22
CA GLY A 193 -0.05 -8.69 -16.82
C GLY A 193 0.74 -7.81 -15.86
N VAL A 194 2.02 -7.57 -16.13
CA VAL A 194 2.86 -6.67 -15.33
C VAL A 194 2.37 -5.23 -15.39
N MET A 195 1.97 -4.73 -16.56
CA MET A 195 1.37 -3.39 -16.68
C MET A 195 0.09 -3.26 -15.84
N ILE A 196 -0.81 -4.24 -15.88
CA ILE A 196 -2.02 -4.27 -15.06
C ILE A 196 -1.67 -4.32 -13.57
N MET A 197 -0.68 -5.11 -13.19
CA MET A 197 -0.17 -5.21 -11.82
C MET A 197 0.31 -3.83 -11.30
N MET A 198 1.06 -3.09 -12.10
CA MET A 198 1.53 -1.76 -11.75
C MET A 198 0.38 -0.79 -11.50
N VAL A 199 -0.61 -0.78 -12.39
CA VAL A 199 -1.82 0.03 -12.23
C VAL A 199 -2.59 -0.36 -10.96
N ALA A 200 -2.72 -1.66 -10.67
CA ALA A 200 -3.40 -2.14 -9.46
C ALA A 200 -2.69 -1.67 -8.17
N ILE A 201 -1.35 -1.69 -8.15
CA ILE A 201 -0.55 -1.19 -7.02
C ILE A 201 -0.79 0.32 -6.84
N VAL A 202 -0.68 1.11 -7.90
CA VAL A 202 -0.87 2.57 -7.84
C VAL A 202 -2.28 2.92 -7.37
N ILE A 203 -3.32 2.23 -7.89
CA ILE A 203 -4.71 2.44 -7.45
C ILE A 203 -4.86 2.12 -5.96
N THR A 204 -4.28 1.02 -5.48
CA THR A 204 -4.37 0.64 -4.06
C THR A 204 -3.68 1.67 -3.17
N LEU A 205 -2.53 2.17 -3.56
CA LEU A 205 -1.79 3.19 -2.82
C LEU A 205 -2.52 4.54 -2.82
N ALA A 206 -3.05 4.96 -3.97
CA ALA A 206 -3.84 6.19 -4.09
C ALA A 206 -5.12 6.12 -3.24
N SER A 207 -5.84 4.99 -3.29
CA SER A 207 -7.04 4.78 -2.45
C SER A 207 -6.70 4.86 -0.96
N ARG A 208 -5.58 4.26 -0.53
CA ARG A 208 -5.10 4.33 0.86
C ARG A 208 -4.87 5.79 1.30
N ILE A 209 -4.24 6.61 0.47
CA ILE A 209 -3.99 8.03 0.78
C ILE A 209 -5.30 8.80 0.95
N ILE A 210 -6.25 8.60 0.04
CA ILE A 210 -7.58 9.23 0.12
C ILE A 210 -8.28 8.81 1.42
N GLU A 211 -8.26 7.51 1.75
CA GLU A 211 -8.83 7.00 3.01
C GLU A 211 -8.16 7.66 4.22
N VAL A 212 -6.83 7.82 4.25
CA VAL A 212 -6.10 8.49 5.34
C VAL A 212 -6.62 9.91 5.55
N PHE A 213 -6.74 10.70 4.49
CA PHE A 213 -7.24 12.06 4.59
C PHE A 213 -8.69 12.11 5.07
N MET A 214 -9.54 11.17 4.65
CA MET A 214 -10.92 11.08 5.16
C MET A 214 -10.93 10.75 6.66
N TYR A 215 -10.11 9.79 7.12
CA TYR A 215 -10.01 9.45 8.54
C TYR A 215 -9.46 10.59 9.38
N LEU A 216 -8.45 11.32 8.90
CA LEU A 216 -7.90 12.48 9.57
C LEU A 216 -8.91 13.63 9.65
N GLY A 217 -9.62 13.89 8.55
CA GLY A 217 -10.59 14.98 8.46
C GLY A 217 -11.77 14.84 9.43
N VAL A 218 -12.25 13.61 9.67
CA VAL A 218 -13.39 13.34 10.57
C VAL A 218 -12.99 12.91 11.98
N ALA A 219 -11.71 12.86 12.29
CA ALA A 219 -11.15 12.36 13.55
C ALA A 219 -11.76 12.91 14.84
N PRO A 220 -12.16 14.20 14.96
CA PRO A 220 -12.77 14.76 16.18
C PRO A 220 -14.05 14.04 16.62
N ILE A 221 -14.86 13.56 15.68
CA ILE A 221 -16.14 12.91 15.99
C ILE A 221 -15.93 11.58 16.74
N PRO A 222 -15.23 10.57 16.18
CA PRO A 222 -14.99 9.33 16.87
C PRO A 222 -14.11 9.51 18.12
N MET A 223 -13.19 10.46 18.14
CA MET A 223 -12.36 10.71 19.32
C MET A 223 -13.19 11.23 20.50
N ALA A 224 -14.20 12.09 20.24
CA ALA A 224 -15.11 12.55 21.27
C ALA A 224 -15.86 11.38 21.93
N THR A 225 -16.28 10.38 21.15
CA THR A 225 -17.01 9.20 21.67
C THR A 225 -16.12 8.26 22.47
N MET A 226 -14.80 8.29 22.31
CA MET A 226 -13.87 7.43 23.01
C MET A 226 -13.89 7.61 24.54
N LEU A 227 -14.29 8.79 25.00
CA LEU A 227 -14.38 9.16 26.41
C LEU A 227 -15.69 8.72 27.08
N ASP A 228 -16.65 8.22 26.30
CA ASP A 228 -17.87 7.67 26.87
C ASP A 228 -17.60 6.44 27.75
N SER A 229 -18.32 6.33 28.86
CA SER A 229 -18.28 5.16 29.74
C SER A 229 -19.24 4.04 29.29
N GLY A 230 -20.06 4.31 28.27
CA GLY A 230 -21.07 3.42 27.71
C GLY A 230 -20.72 2.84 26.33
N GLU A 231 -21.75 2.58 25.54
CA GLU A 231 -21.65 1.91 24.23
C GLU A 231 -20.96 2.77 23.16
N TRP A 232 -21.04 4.09 23.25
CA TRP A 232 -20.46 5.01 22.24
C TRP A 232 -18.93 4.93 22.22
N SER A 233 -18.31 4.52 23.33
CA SER A 233 -16.86 4.28 23.40
C SER A 233 -16.34 3.31 22.32
N SER A 234 -17.19 2.38 21.86
CA SER A 234 -16.85 1.43 20.82
C SER A 234 -16.55 2.09 19.48
N ILE A 235 -17.21 3.22 19.16
CA ILE A 235 -17.03 3.99 17.91
C ILE A 235 -15.60 4.53 17.85
N GLY A 236 -15.16 5.24 18.90
CA GLY A 236 -13.80 5.78 18.95
C GLY A 236 -12.73 4.70 18.93
N LYS A 237 -12.94 3.61 19.68
CA LYS A 237 -11.99 2.47 19.69
C LYS A 237 -11.89 1.79 18.33
N ASN A 238 -13.00 1.60 17.64
CA ASN A 238 -13.00 1.01 16.29
C ASN A 238 -12.34 1.94 15.28
N TRP A 239 -12.57 3.26 15.40
CA TRP A 239 -11.91 4.24 14.54
C TRP A 239 -10.37 4.18 14.68
N VAL A 240 -9.83 4.12 15.91
CA VAL A 240 -8.39 3.97 16.15
C VAL A 240 -7.86 2.67 15.52
N LYS A 241 -8.58 1.55 15.68
CA LYS A 241 -8.20 0.26 15.07
C LYS A 241 -8.17 0.36 13.54
N GLN A 242 -9.15 1.02 12.93
CA GLN A 242 -9.22 1.21 11.49
C GLN A 242 -8.08 2.13 10.99
N LEU A 243 -7.76 3.19 11.73
CA LEU A 243 -6.64 4.07 11.40
C LEU A 243 -5.31 3.32 11.47
N LEU A 244 -5.10 2.49 12.50
CA LEU A 244 -3.92 1.62 12.59
C LEU A 244 -3.89 0.59 11.47
N ALA A 245 -5.01 -0.05 11.16
CA ALA A 245 -5.10 -0.97 10.05
C ALA A 245 -4.70 -0.30 8.72
N LEU A 246 -5.20 0.91 8.47
CA LEU A 246 -4.87 1.68 7.28
C LEU A 246 -3.38 2.08 7.27
N SER A 247 -2.82 2.44 8.43
CA SER A 247 -1.41 2.77 8.59
C SER A 247 -0.51 1.56 8.23
N PHE A 248 -0.83 0.37 8.72
CA PHE A 248 -0.05 -0.85 8.48
C PHE A 248 -0.35 -1.54 7.14
N GLN A 249 -1.39 -1.14 6.41
CA GLN A 249 -1.67 -1.69 5.08
C GLN A 249 -0.47 -1.58 4.14
N GLY A 250 0.28 -0.46 4.20
CA GLY A 250 1.50 -0.28 3.42
C GLY A 250 2.56 -1.33 3.71
N PHE A 251 2.71 -1.73 4.98
CA PHE A 251 3.65 -2.76 5.40
C PHE A 251 3.28 -4.14 4.80
N PHE A 252 1.99 -4.48 4.74
CA PHE A 252 1.54 -5.71 4.06
C PHE A 252 1.80 -5.68 2.56
N ILE A 253 1.66 -4.51 1.92
CA ILE A 253 2.02 -4.34 0.50
C ILE A 253 3.52 -4.61 0.30
N ILE A 254 4.39 -4.08 1.16
CA ILE A 254 5.84 -4.29 1.09
C ILE A 254 6.21 -5.76 1.23
N ILE A 255 5.58 -6.48 2.16
CA ILE A 255 5.78 -7.94 2.32
C ILE A 255 5.37 -8.67 1.04
N ALA A 256 4.20 -8.36 0.47
CA ALA A 256 3.72 -8.97 -0.76
C ALA A 256 4.68 -8.72 -1.93
N LEU A 257 5.20 -7.50 -2.05
CA LEU A 257 6.19 -7.12 -3.05
C LEU A 257 7.53 -7.84 -2.86
N GLY A 258 7.99 -8.02 -1.62
CA GLY A 258 9.22 -8.76 -1.32
C GLY A 258 9.13 -10.24 -1.70
N ILE A 259 7.99 -10.87 -1.42
CA ILE A 259 7.71 -12.25 -1.84
C ILE A 259 7.68 -12.34 -3.36
N PHE A 260 6.95 -11.43 -4.01
CA PHE A 260 6.87 -11.38 -5.47
C PHE A 260 8.25 -11.24 -6.12
N LYS A 261 9.08 -10.30 -5.65
CA LYS A 261 10.46 -10.10 -6.12
C LYS A 261 11.23 -11.42 -6.13
N THR A 262 11.18 -12.15 -5.02
CA THR A 262 11.91 -13.41 -4.88
C THR A 262 11.39 -14.50 -5.84
N LEU A 263 10.07 -14.66 -5.94
CA LEU A 263 9.46 -15.64 -6.82
C LEU A 263 9.71 -15.32 -8.30
N PHE A 264 9.56 -14.04 -8.67
CA PHE A 264 9.74 -13.57 -10.04
C PHE A 264 11.20 -13.68 -10.48
N SER A 265 12.15 -13.26 -9.63
CA SER A 265 13.58 -13.39 -9.89
C SER A 265 14.00 -14.87 -10.06
N ASN A 266 13.55 -15.75 -9.17
CA ASN A 266 13.84 -17.19 -9.28
C ASN A 266 13.30 -17.80 -10.58
N ALA A 267 12.12 -17.38 -11.02
CA ALA A 267 11.56 -17.84 -12.29
C ALA A 267 12.41 -17.39 -13.50
N ILE A 268 12.89 -16.14 -13.49
CA ILE A 268 13.78 -15.62 -14.55
C ILE A 268 15.13 -16.36 -14.56
N VAL A 269 15.72 -16.61 -13.38
CA VAL A 269 16.95 -17.40 -13.27
C VAL A 269 16.74 -18.79 -13.82
N SER A 270 15.59 -19.41 -13.54
CA SER A 270 15.27 -20.75 -14.09
C SER A 270 15.10 -20.71 -15.61
N LEU A 271 14.45 -19.68 -16.17
CA LEU A 271 14.33 -19.44 -17.61
C LEU A 271 15.70 -19.31 -18.30
N ASN A 272 16.65 -18.65 -17.65
CA ASN A 272 18.00 -18.44 -18.19
C ASN A 272 18.88 -19.68 -18.13
N ASN A 273 18.60 -20.64 -17.25
CA ASN A 273 19.46 -21.81 -17.00
C ASN A 273 18.95 -23.08 -17.65
N SER A 274 17.67 -23.20 -18.01
CA SER A 274 17.07 -24.43 -18.55
C SER A 274 16.18 -24.11 -19.74
N ALA A 275 16.48 -24.65 -20.88
CA ALA A 275 15.62 -24.58 -22.07
C ALA A 275 14.36 -25.47 -21.93
N ASP A 276 14.48 -26.56 -21.14
CA ASP A 276 13.37 -27.47 -20.90
C ASP A 276 12.30 -26.83 -20.02
N GLY A 277 11.06 -26.76 -20.53
CA GLY A 277 9.92 -26.25 -19.78
C GLY A 277 9.76 -24.71 -19.78
N ILE A 278 10.35 -23.99 -20.72
CA ILE A 278 10.23 -22.54 -20.88
C ILE A 278 8.78 -22.08 -20.83
N ILE A 279 7.87 -22.78 -21.51
CA ILE A 279 6.42 -22.45 -21.53
C ILE A 279 5.83 -22.53 -20.12
N LEU A 280 6.18 -23.55 -19.34
CA LEU A 280 5.71 -23.69 -17.96
C LEU A 280 6.26 -22.58 -17.07
N GLN A 281 7.53 -22.23 -17.22
CA GLN A 281 8.17 -21.15 -16.43
C GLN A 281 7.58 -19.79 -16.77
N MET A 282 7.27 -19.53 -18.04
CA MET A 282 6.53 -18.33 -18.46
C MET A 282 5.12 -18.30 -17.88
N ALA A 283 4.42 -19.42 -17.84
CA ALA A 283 3.11 -19.52 -17.20
C ALA A 283 3.19 -19.27 -15.68
N MET A 284 4.26 -19.71 -15.01
CA MET A 284 4.49 -19.39 -13.59
C MET A 284 4.71 -17.88 -13.37
N LEU A 285 5.47 -17.21 -14.24
CA LEU A 285 5.63 -15.74 -14.17
C LEU A 285 4.28 -15.01 -14.24
N LEU A 286 3.43 -15.43 -15.18
CA LEU A 286 2.07 -14.90 -15.27
C LEU A 286 1.27 -15.19 -14.01
N GLY A 287 1.35 -16.42 -13.48
CA GLY A 287 0.68 -16.82 -12.25
C GLY A 287 1.12 -15.96 -11.05
N TYR A 288 2.40 -15.69 -10.88
CA TYR A 288 2.93 -14.84 -9.82
C TYR A 288 2.46 -13.38 -9.96
N THR A 289 2.43 -12.86 -11.19
CA THR A 289 1.94 -11.52 -11.49
C THR A 289 0.46 -11.38 -11.11
N VAL A 290 -0.38 -12.33 -11.51
CA VAL A 290 -1.81 -12.35 -11.17
C VAL A 290 -2.01 -12.52 -9.65
N ALA A 291 -1.25 -13.40 -9.02
CA ALA A 291 -1.31 -13.60 -7.57
C ALA A 291 -0.97 -12.31 -6.80
N LEU A 292 0.03 -11.55 -7.24
CA LEU A 292 0.36 -10.27 -6.62
C LEU A 292 -0.78 -9.25 -6.78
N ILE A 293 -1.40 -9.15 -7.96
CA ILE A 293 -2.54 -8.25 -8.18
C ILE A 293 -3.63 -8.52 -7.13
N PHE A 294 -4.06 -9.78 -7.02
CA PHE A 294 -5.10 -10.16 -6.05
C PHE A 294 -4.67 -9.92 -4.60
N THR A 295 -3.41 -10.20 -4.27
CA THR A 295 -2.88 -10.00 -2.91
C THR A 295 -2.87 -8.52 -2.56
N VAL A 296 -2.38 -7.65 -3.43
CA VAL A 296 -2.32 -6.19 -3.19
C VAL A 296 -3.71 -5.61 -3.00
N LEU A 297 -4.68 -5.99 -3.84
CA LEU A 297 -6.07 -5.54 -3.70
C LEU A 297 -6.72 -6.00 -2.37
N ARG A 298 -6.27 -7.11 -1.80
CA ARG A 298 -6.78 -7.66 -0.53
C ARG A 298 -6.03 -7.17 0.70
N THR A 299 -4.91 -6.44 0.57
CA THR A 299 -4.10 -5.99 1.71
C THR A 299 -4.88 -5.16 2.71
N GLY A 300 -5.82 -4.32 2.25
CA GLY A 300 -6.71 -3.55 3.12
C GLY A 300 -7.58 -4.45 4.01
N ALA A 301 -8.19 -5.50 3.45
CA ALA A 301 -8.99 -6.45 4.20
C ALA A 301 -8.14 -7.26 5.19
N ILE A 302 -6.94 -7.67 4.78
CA ILE A 302 -5.99 -8.38 5.64
C ILE A 302 -5.60 -7.49 6.83
N SER A 303 -5.24 -6.24 6.58
CA SER A 303 -4.87 -5.31 7.62
C SER A 303 -6.02 -5.08 8.62
N LYS A 304 -7.23 -4.83 8.13
CA LYS A 304 -8.43 -4.68 8.98
C LYS A 304 -8.67 -5.92 9.84
N SER A 305 -8.47 -7.13 9.29
CA SER A 305 -8.62 -8.39 10.04
C SER A 305 -7.60 -8.51 11.17
N VAL A 306 -6.33 -8.16 10.94
CA VAL A 306 -5.26 -8.22 11.96
C VAL A 306 -5.56 -7.31 13.14
N PHE A 307 -6.08 -6.11 12.88
CA PHE A 307 -6.42 -5.14 13.93
C PHE A 307 -7.84 -5.33 14.50
N SER A 308 -8.57 -6.36 14.06
CA SER A 308 -10.00 -6.57 14.43
C SER A 308 -10.81 -5.28 14.24
N ALA A 309 -10.58 -4.60 13.12
CA ALA A 309 -11.24 -3.36 12.75
C ALA A 309 -12.47 -3.69 11.90
N HIS A 310 -13.66 -3.55 12.52
CA HIS A 310 -14.94 -3.88 11.89
C HIS A 310 -15.73 -2.62 11.57
#